data_f437dfa15f9f1f5e8189f1afb6b50f11
#
_entry.id   f437dfa15f9f1f5e8189f1afb6b50f11
#
_cell.length_a   1.000
_cell.length_b   1.000
_cell.length_c   1.000
_cell.angle_alpha   90.00
_cell.angle_beta   90.00
_cell.angle_gamma   90.00
#
_symmetry.space_group_name_H-M   'P 1'
#
loop_
_entity.id
_entity.type
_entity.pdbx_description
1 polymer ?
#
loop_
_entity_poly.entity_id
_entity_poly.type
_entity_poly.pdbx_seq_one_letter_code
_entity_poly.pdbx_strand_id
1 'polypeptide(L)'
;TGAMLPSDHEEADGPGNISGALDFLQDCLNVGSLNSPVAPAPFGLYMQGLFTPAHCVEKQSTAGLDAFDGPYSVLADRLWLPNLNALEMPVDLGVQGQFANLFDATTTRHPLFEAMEVPVVYCTPGNGPLRQLTDLLNRKPASVVVAAPGHGNIPDACVSVLRRLLLNGVSVVRASRVIAGGVGRGGEFDALDAFRQAPVQGGNAVFSEAGDLSLSKCVMYERLRVLAHSLSV
;
A
#
# COMPACT_ATOMS: atom_id res chain seq x y z
N THR A 1 15.11 4.16 -10.29
CA THR A 1 16.34 3.48 -9.89
C THR A 1 17.09 4.27 -8.82
N GLY A 2 18.14 3.70 -8.24
CA GLY A 2 18.94 4.29 -7.18
C GLY A 2 20.27 3.57 -7.00
N ALA A 3 20.92 3.80 -5.87
CA ALA A 3 22.16 3.13 -5.49
C ALA A 3 22.14 2.80 -3.99
N MET A 4 22.77 1.71 -3.62
CA MET A 4 23.00 1.31 -2.23
C MET A 4 24.40 1.70 -1.74
N LEU A 5 25.35 1.79 -2.64
CA LEU A 5 26.73 2.21 -2.35
C LEU A 5 26.98 3.65 -2.82
N PRO A 6 27.82 4.40 -2.11
CA PRO A 6 28.25 5.74 -2.56
C PRO A 6 28.88 5.70 -3.96
N SER A 7 28.74 6.79 -4.70
CA SER A 7 29.23 6.88 -6.08
C SER A 7 30.77 6.80 -6.23
N ASP A 8 31.50 7.04 -5.17
CA ASP A 8 32.96 6.93 -5.06
C ASP A 8 33.43 5.58 -4.54
N HIS A 9 32.50 4.65 -4.24
CA HIS A 9 32.85 3.29 -3.89
C HIS A 9 33.33 2.49 -5.08
N GLU A 10 34.33 1.62 -4.93
CA GLU A 10 34.91 0.82 -6.00
C GLU A 10 33.85 -0.07 -6.71
N GLU A 11 32.89 -0.56 -5.93
CA GLU A 11 31.78 -1.40 -6.41
C GLU A 11 30.45 -0.62 -6.47
N ALA A 12 30.49 0.69 -6.77
CA ALA A 12 29.29 1.52 -6.86
C ALA A 12 28.25 0.92 -7.83
N ASP A 13 27.07 0.63 -7.31
CA ASP A 13 25.98 -0.03 -8.05
C ASP A 13 25.11 0.93 -8.88
N GLY A 14 25.21 2.24 -8.62
CA GLY A 14 24.40 3.25 -9.28
C GLY A 14 24.50 3.27 -10.82
N PRO A 15 25.72 3.30 -11.42
CA PRO A 15 25.87 3.29 -12.88
C PRO A 15 25.23 2.05 -13.53
N GLY A 16 25.41 0.87 -12.94
CA GLY A 16 24.83 -0.39 -13.43
C GLY A 16 23.30 -0.39 -13.33
N ASN A 17 22.76 0.14 -12.24
CA ASN A 17 21.32 0.26 -12.06
C ASN A 17 20.69 1.25 -13.06
N ILE A 18 21.36 2.36 -13.38
CA ILE A 18 20.88 3.32 -14.39
C ILE A 18 20.90 2.69 -15.79
N SER A 19 22.04 2.09 -16.18
CA SER A 19 22.16 1.44 -17.49
C SER A 19 21.10 0.35 -17.65
N GLY A 20 20.98 -0.56 -16.69
CA GLY A 20 20.00 -1.63 -16.74
C GLY A 20 18.55 -1.14 -16.77
N ALA A 21 18.24 -0.03 -16.09
CA ALA A 21 16.91 0.56 -16.16
C ALA A 21 16.59 1.09 -17.55
N LEU A 22 17.57 1.69 -18.24
CA LEU A 22 17.41 2.18 -19.62
C LEU A 22 17.23 1.03 -20.61
N ASP A 23 18.01 -0.04 -20.45
CA ASP A 23 17.90 -1.24 -21.27
C ASP A 23 16.51 -1.89 -21.08
N PHE A 24 16.06 -2.04 -19.83
CA PHE A 24 14.73 -2.54 -19.51
C PHE A 24 13.61 -1.70 -20.14
N LEU A 25 13.70 -0.37 -20.08
CA LEU A 25 12.73 0.52 -20.73
C LEU A 25 12.73 0.36 -22.25
N GLN A 26 13.91 0.23 -22.86
CA GLN A 26 14.03 0.01 -24.30
C GLN A 26 13.39 -1.31 -24.72
N ASP A 27 13.57 -2.36 -23.95
CA ASP A 27 12.94 -3.66 -24.20
C ASP A 27 11.43 -3.59 -24.06
N CYS A 28 10.91 -2.89 -23.04
CA CYS A 28 9.48 -2.65 -22.90
C CYS A 28 8.89 -1.90 -24.09
N LEU A 29 9.60 -0.91 -24.64
CA LEU A 29 9.17 -0.18 -25.83
C LEU A 29 9.17 -1.06 -27.08
N ASN A 30 10.21 -1.88 -27.26
CA ASN A 30 10.35 -2.78 -28.41
C ASN A 30 9.24 -3.83 -28.46
N VAL A 31 8.80 -4.34 -27.33
CA VAL A 31 7.71 -5.33 -27.23
C VAL A 31 6.33 -4.68 -27.30
N GLY A 32 6.25 -3.36 -27.33
CA GLY A 32 4.98 -2.62 -27.32
C GLY A 32 4.22 -2.76 -25.97
N SER A 33 4.91 -3.25 -24.95
CA SER A 33 4.32 -3.58 -23.64
C SER A 33 3.76 -2.36 -22.91
N LEU A 34 4.30 -1.17 -23.14
CA LEU A 34 3.87 0.06 -22.44
C LEU A 34 2.46 0.53 -22.85
N ASN A 35 1.98 0.10 -24.02
CA ASN A 35 0.64 0.43 -24.53
C ASN A 35 -0.32 -0.77 -24.48
N SER A 36 0.12 -1.90 -23.94
CA SER A 36 -0.72 -3.08 -23.75
C SER A 36 -1.59 -2.91 -22.50
N PRO A 37 -2.85 -3.38 -22.51
CA PRO A 37 -3.62 -3.53 -21.27
C PRO A 37 -2.96 -4.48 -20.27
N VAL A 38 -1.90 -5.19 -20.68
CA VAL A 38 -1.04 -6.06 -19.86
C VAL A 38 0.30 -5.36 -19.54
N ALA A 39 0.39 -4.04 -19.75
CA ALA A 39 1.61 -3.31 -19.45
C ALA A 39 1.99 -3.43 -17.97
N PRO A 40 3.30 -3.53 -17.66
CA PRO A 40 3.76 -3.44 -16.28
C PRO A 40 3.25 -2.14 -15.65
N ALA A 41 3.11 -2.13 -14.33
CA ALA A 41 2.74 -0.91 -13.61
C ALA A 41 3.57 0.26 -14.17
N PRO A 42 2.94 1.41 -14.50
CA PRO A 42 3.61 2.51 -15.19
C PRO A 42 4.77 3.11 -14.39
N PHE A 43 4.82 2.79 -13.10
CA PHE A 43 5.85 3.24 -12.17
C PHE A 43 6.41 2.06 -11.36
N GLY A 44 7.71 2.00 -11.26
CA GLY A 44 8.41 0.98 -10.49
C GLY A 44 9.83 1.37 -10.15
N LEU A 45 10.48 0.54 -9.35
CA LEU A 45 11.89 0.63 -9.03
C LEU A 45 12.64 -0.47 -9.80
N TYR A 46 13.67 -0.05 -10.54
CA TYR A 46 14.66 -0.97 -11.10
C TYR A 46 15.94 -0.92 -10.27
N MET A 47 16.33 -2.06 -9.70
CA MET A 47 17.59 -2.23 -8.98
C MET A 47 18.12 -3.66 -9.14
N GLN A 48 19.42 -3.82 -9.34
CA GLN A 48 20.11 -5.13 -9.40
C GLN A 48 19.46 -6.13 -10.38
N GLY A 49 19.01 -5.65 -11.54
CA GLY A 49 18.34 -6.49 -12.54
C GLY A 49 16.88 -6.84 -12.23
N LEU A 50 16.31 -6.33 -11.13
CA LEU A 50 14.91 -6.53 -10.77
C LEU A 50 14.11 -5.26 -11.02
N PHE A 51 12.93 -5.43 -11.62
CA PHE A 51 11.89 -4.40 -11.66
C PHE A 51 10.79 -4.75 -10.66
N THR A 52 10.50 -3.83 -9.75
CA THR A 52 9.43 -3.99 -8.75
C THR A 52 8.43 -2.84 -8.87
N PRO A 53 7.13 -3.11 -9.05
CA PRO A 53 6.11 -2.07 -9.13
C PRO A 53 6.10 -1.16 -7.89
N ALA A 54 5.90 0.15 -8.12
CA ALA A 54 6.02 1.17 -7.07
C ALA A 54 5.05 0.98 -5.90
N HIS A 55 3.86 0.40 -6.15
CA HIS A 55 2.85 0.19 -5.11
C HIS A 55 3.21 -0.92 -4.11
N CYS A 56 4.13 -1.84 -4.48
CA CYS A 56 4.51 -2.97 -3.65
C CYS A 56 5.99 -3.02 -3.29
N VAL A 57 6.83 -2.15 -3.86
CA VAL A 57 8.26 -2.11 -3.53
C VAL A 57 8.49 -1.60 -2.11
N GLU A 58 9.32 -2.32 -1.36
CA GLU A 58 9.77 -1.92 -0.02
C GLU A 58 11.26 -2.16 0.15
N LYS A 59 11.89 -1.31 0.95
CA LYS A 59 13.25 -1.55 1.38
C LYS A 59 13.26 -2.62 2.48
N GLN A 60 13.80 -3.79 2.14
CA GLN A 60 13.84 -4.97 3.00
C GLN A 60 15.07 -5.01 3.88
N SER A 61 16.16 -4.40 3.43
CA SER A 61 17.44 -4.40 4.14
C SER A 61 18.08 -3.02 4.14
N THR A 62 18.79 -2.70 5.20
CA THR A 62 19.65 -1.51 5.28
C THR A 62 21.07 -1.78 4.80
N ALA A 63 21.39 -3.04 4.51
CA ALA A 63 22.69 -3.50 4.04
C ALA A 63 22.50 -4.43 2.83
N GLY A 64 23.50 -4.48 1.96
CA GLY A 64 23.46 -5.28 0.74
C GLY A 64 22.90 -4.52 -0.46
N LEU A 65 23.19 -5.03 -1.66
CA LEU A 65 22.79 -4.41 -2.93
C LEU A 65 21.33 -4.76 -3.29
N ASP A 66 20.83 -5.92 -2.85
CA ASP A 66 19.50 -6.47 -3.04
C ASP A 66 18.50 -5.97 -1.98
N ALA A 67 18.65 -4.74 -1.57
CA ALA A 67 17.91 -4.17 -0.43
C ALA A 67 16.43 -3.87 -0.70
N PHE A 68 16.01 -3.86 -1.96
CA PHE A 68 14.64 -3.55 -2.35
C PHE A 68 13.99 -4.76 -3.01
N ASP A 69 12.79 -5.10 -2.58
CA ASP A 69 12.02 -6.21 -3.13
C ASP A 69 10.51 -5.94 -2.95
N GLY A 70 9.69 -6.84 -3.51
CA GLY A 70 8.25 -6.85 -3.37
C GLY A 70 7.65 -8.14 -3.91
N PRO A 71 6.37 -8.42 -3.64
CA PRO A 71 5.71 -9.66 -4.02
C PRO A 71 5.69 -9.92 -5.54
N TYR A 72 5.93 -8.89 -6.34
CA TYR A 72 5.88 -8.93 -7.81
C TYR A 72 7.17 -8.46 -8.46
N SER A 73 8.31 -8.61 -7.79
CA SER A 73 9.61 -8.36 -8.41
C SER A 73 9.83 -9.30 -9.59
N VAL A 74 10.25 -8.77 -10.72
CA VAL A 74 10.53 -9.53 -11.93
C VAL A 74 11.96 -9.30 -12.39
N LEU A 75 12.63 -10.37 -12.85
CA LEU A 75 13.91 -10.26 -13.52
C LEU A 75 13.70 -9.53 -14.84
N ALA A 76 14.43 -8.46 -15.06
CA ALA A 76 14.28 -7.62 -16.25
C ALA A 76 14.75 -8.28 -17.54
N ASP A 77 15.61 -9.30 -17.45
CA ASP A 77 16.08 -10.11 -18.59
C ASP A 77 15.07 -11.18 -19.04
N ARG A 78 14.04 -11.42 -18.24
CA ARG A 78 12.95 -12.32 -18.56
C ARG A 78 11.72 -11.50 -18.90
N LEU A 79 11.47 -11.27 -20.17
CA LEU A 79 10.26 -10.62 -20.74
C LEU A 79 8.92 -11.33 -20.38
N TRP A 80 8.95 -12.26 -19.46
CA TRP A 80 7.78 -12.80 -18.79
C TRP A 80 7.38 -11.90 -17.64
N LEU A 81 6.81 -10.75 -17.99
CA LEU A 81 6.11 -9.97 -17.00
C LEU A 81 4.89 -10.79 -16.57
N PRO A 82 4.77 -11.16 -15.28
CA PRO A 82 3.55 -11.78 -14.82
C PRO A 82 2.40 -10.83 -15.19
N ASN A 83 1.24 -11.39 -15.45
CA ASN A 83 0.05 -10.62 -15.76
C ASN A 83 -0.25 -9.65 -14.59
N LEU A 84 0.34 -8.46 -14.63
CA LEU A 84 0.18 -7.43 -13.61
C LEU A 84 -1.25 -6.87 -13.57
N ASN A 85 -2.10 -7.21 -14.56
CA ASN A 85 -3.54 -6.97 -14.49
C ASN A 85 -4.25 -7.86 -13.48
N ALA A 86 -3.62 -8.96 -13.05
CA ALA A 86 -4.08 -9.76 -11.92
C ALA A 86 -3.73 -9.12 -10.56
N LEU A 87 -2.91 -8.06 -10.56
CA LEU A 87 -2.80 -7.16 -9.43
C LEU A 87 -4.14 -6.41 -9.34
N GLU A 88 -5.09 -7.02 -8.69
CA GLU A 88 -6.21 -6.27 -8.14
C GLU A 88 -5.59 -5.20 -7.25
N MET A 89 -5.30 -4.04 -7.85
CA MET A 89 -5.18 -2.83 -7.05
C MET A 89 -6.41 -2.85 -6.16
N PRO A 90 -6.28 -2.86 -4.82
CA PRO A 90 -7.44 -2.98 -3.92
C PRO A 90 -8.36 -1.76 -4.02
N VAL A 91 -8.37 -1.14 -5.16
CA VAL A 91 -8.79 0.22 -5.29
C VAL A 91 -9.57 0.40 -6.56
N ASP A 92 -10.84 0.20 -6.44
CA ASP A 92 -11.74 1.13 -7.10
C ASP A 92 -11.61 2.46 -6.34
N LEU A 93 -10.61 3.24 -6.75
CA LEU A 93 -10.38 4.57 -6.18
C LEU A 93 -11.52 5.51 -6.53
N GLY A 94 -12.68 5.21 -6.98
CA GLY A 94 -13.76 6.20 -7.20
C GLY A 94 -13.29 7.69 -7.23
N VAL A 95 -12.04 7.88 -7.01
CA VAL A 95 -11.23 9.04 -6.69
C VAL A 95 -10.29 9.43 -7.83
N GLN A 96 -10.26 8.69 -8.96
CA GLN A 96 -9.30 9.00 -10.04
C GLN A 96 -9.41 10.47 -10.50
N GLY A 97 -10.60 11.04 -10.51
CA GLY A 97 -10.79 12.46 -10.78
C GLY A 97 -10.43 13.40 -9.61
N GLN A 98 -10.49 12.91 -8.39
CA GLN A 98 -10.25 13.72 -7.19
C GLN A 98 -8.77 13.86 -6.86
N PHE A 99 -7.95 12.84 -7.15
CA PHE A 99 -6.51 12.93 -6.97
C PHE A 99 -5.84 13.98 -7.87
N ALA A 100 -6.37 14.23 -9.06
CA ALA A 100 -5.85 15.28 -9.93
C ALA A 100 -5.92 16.66 -9.26
N ASN A 101 -6.96 16.91 -8.47
CA ASN A 101 -7.14 18.17 -7.75
C ASN A 101 -6.26 18.28 -6.49
N LEU A 102 -5.79 17.16 -5.93
CA LEU A 102 -4.87 17.13 -4.79
C LEU A 102 -3.45 17.54 -5.15
N PHE A 103 -3.09 17.39 -6.41
CA PHE A 103 -1.76 17.64 -6.94
C PHE A 103 -1.75 18.83 -7.90
N ASP A 104 -2.59 19.85 -7.65
CA ASP A 104 -2.43 21.13 -8.32
C ASP A 104 -0.97 21.60 -8.11
N ALA A 105 -0.28 21.84 -9.21
CA ALA A 105 1.16 22.09 -9.28
C ALA A 105 1.65 23.28 -8.42
N THR A 106 0.73 24.03 -7.81
CA THR A 106 1.00 25.15 -6.93
C THR A 106 1.05 24.78 -5.44
N THR A 107 0.57 23.59 -5.06
CA THR A 107 0.48 23.17 -3.65
C THR A 107 1.41 21.99 -3.38
N THR A 108 2.64 22.27 -3.06
CA THR A 108 3.66 21.24 -2.71
C THR A 108 3.33 20.46 -1.42
N ARG A 109 2.45 21.00 -0.56
CA ARG A 109 1.96 20.32 0.66
C ARG A 109 0.59 20.85 1.03
N HIS A 110 -0.41 19.97 1.05
CA HIS A 110 -1.72 20.33 1.57
C HIS A 110 -1.68 20.27 3.11
N PRO A 111 -1.98 21.35 3.85
CA PRO A 111 -1.91 21.37 5.32
C PRO A 111 -2.73 20.27 5.98
N LEU A 112 -3.89 19.92 5.42
CA LEU A 112 -4.74 18.84 5.91
C LEU A 112 -4.06 17.47 5.79
N PHE A 113 -3.21 17.26 4.78
CA PHE A 113 -2.49 15.99 4.63
C PHE A 113 -1.48 15.77 5.75
N GLU A 114 -0.79 16.83 6.19
CA GLU A 114 0.15 16.74 7.33
C GLU A 114 -0.58 16.54 8.66
N ALA A 115 -1.72 17.21 8.84
CA ALA A 115 -2.54 17.07 10.04
C ALA A 115 -3.31 15.74 10.11
N MET A 116 -3.42 15.01 8.99
CA MET A 116 -4.23 13.81 8.91
C MET A 116 -3.52 12.61 9.53
N GLU A 117 -4.09 12.08 10.59
CA GLU A 117 -3.59 10.90 11.28
C GLU A 117 -4.31 9.64 10.78
N VAL A 118 -3.53 8.66 10.32
CA VAL A 118 -3.97 7.28 10.09
C VAL A 118 -3.11 6.39 10.97
N PRO A 119 -3.56 6.07 12.19
CA PRO A 119 -2.80 5.25 13.12
C PRO A 119 -2.66 3.81 12.58
N VAL A 120 -1.51 3.19 12.91
CA VAL A 120 -1.26 1.78 12.65
C VAL A 120 -1.27 1.03 13.96
N VAL A 121 -2.11 0.00 14.05
CA VAL A 121 -2.14 -0.90 15.20
C VAL A 121 -1.55 -2.25 14.81
N TYR A 122 -0.40 -2.57 15.39
CA TYR A 122 0.25 -3.87 15.18
C TYR A 122 -0.37 -4.94 16.07
N CYS A 123 -0.91 -5.99 15.47
CA CYS A 123 -1.39 -7.16 16.19
C CYS A 123 -0.21 -8.00 16.68
N THR A 124 0.16 -7.76 17.93
CA THR A 124 1.16 -8.53 18.69
C THR A 124 0.47 -9.43 19.72
N PRO A 125 1.14 -10.48 20.22
CA PRO A 125 0.61 -11.26 21.34
C PRO A 125 0.31 -10.37 22.56
N GLY A 126 -0.76 -10.71 23.29
CA GLY A 126 -1.22 -10.00 24.48
C GLY A 126 -2.25 -8.91 24.21
N ASN A 127 -2.52 -8.07 25.21
CA ASN A 127 -3.61 -7.10 25.20
C ASN A 127 -3.23 -5.73 24.60
N GLY A 128 -2.02 -5.57 24.08
CA GLY A 128 -1.53 -4.32 23.50
C GLY A 128 -2.41 -3.80 22.37
N PRO A 129 -2.69 -4.60 21.33
CA PRO A 129 -3.54 -4.20 20.23
C PRO A 129 -4.96 -3.80 20.66
N LEU A 130 -5.56 -4.58 21.57
CA LEU A 130 -6.88 -4.29 22.10
C LEU A 130 -6.95 -2.94 22.82
N ARG A 131 -5.94 -2.61 23.62
CA ARG A 131 -5.83 -1.30 24.32
C ARG A 131 -5.71 -0.17 23.30
N GLN A 132 -4.81 -0.28 22.34
CA GLN A 132 -4.62 0.74 21.31
C GLN A 132 -5.91 0.99 20.52
N LEU A 133 -6.59 -0.07 20.07
CA LEU A 133 -7.88 0.07 19.38
C LEU A 133 -8.95 0.70 20.27
N THR A 134 -8.96 0.37 21.57
CA THR A 134 -9.90 0.96 22.53
C THR A 134 -9.67 2.46 22.70
N ASP A 135 -8.40 2.90 22.76
CA ASP A 135 -8.07 4.32 22.85
C ASP A 135 -8.51 5.10 21.61
N LEU A 136 -8.48 4.47 20.44
CA LEU A 136 -8.97 5.10 19.20
C LEU A 136 -10.48 5.36 19.20
N LEU A 137 -11.27 4.66 20.01
CA LEU A 137 -12.70 4.99 20.17
C LEU A 137 -12.93 6.41 20.72
N ASN A 138 -11.99 6.91 21.52
CA ASN A 138 -12.07 8.27 22.07
C ASN A 138 -11.50 9.30 21.08
N ARG A 139 -10.42 8.94 20.35
CA ARG A 139 -9.74 9.82 19.40
C ARG A 139 -10.49 9.97 18.09
N LYS A 140 -11.20 8.93 17.65
CA LYS A 140 -11.98 8.85 16.41
C LYS A 140 -11.21 9.36 15.19
N PRO A 141 -10.07 8.75 14.84
CA PRO A 141 -9.39 9.07 13.58
C PRO A 141 -10.31 8.73 12.40
N ALA A 142 -10.08 9.31 11.23
CA ALA A 142 -10.89 8.99 10.05
C ALA A 142 -10.71 7.53 9.57
N SER A 143 -9.50 6.99 9.77
CA SER A 143 -9.17 5.59 9.42
C SER A 143 -8.12 5.03 10.36
N VAL A 144 -8.06 3.69 10.47
CA VAL A 144 -7.01 2.94 11.18
C VAL A 144 -6.55 1.76 10.33
N VAL A 145 -5.24 1.55 10.23
CA VAL A 145 -4.65 0.37 9.60
C VAL A 145 -4.32 -0.65 10.68
N VAL A 146 -4.85 -1.86 10.56
CA VAL A 146 -4.61 -2.97 11.49
C VAL A 146 -3.61 -3.93 10.84
N ALA A 147 -2.36 -3.84 11.25
CA ALA A 147 -1.27 -4.67 10.75
C ALA A 147 -1.20 -6.00 11.50
N ALA A 148 -1.76 -7.05 10.93
CA ALA A 148 -1.88 -8.35 11.56
C ALA A 148 -0.89 -9.39 10.99
N PRO A 149 -0.62 -10.51 11.68
CA PRO A 149 0.25 -11.57 11.17
C PRO A 149 -0.39 -12.33 10.01
N GLY A 150 0.43 -13.05 9.26
CA GLY A 150 -0.01 -13.88 8.14
C GLY A 150 -0.85 -13.12 7.13
N HIS A 151 -1.96 -13.66 6.72
CA HIS A 151 -2.90 -13.06 5.77
C HIS A 151 -3.81 -11.98 6.40
N GLY A 152 -3.30 -11.25 7.39
CA GLY A 152 -4.05 -10.22 8.10
C GLY A 152 -4.92 -10.79 9.22
N ASN A 153 -4.45 -11.79 9.96
CA ASN A 153 -5.20 -12.48 11.00
C ASN A 153 -5.36 -11.62 12.25
N ILE A 154 -6.51 -10.97 12.36
CA ILE A 154 -6.87 -10.10 13.50
C ILE A 154 -7.27 -10.98 14.68
N PRO A 155 -6.75 -10.77 15.89
CA PRO A 155 -7.18 -11.50 17.08
C PRO A 155 -8.68 -11.30 17.38
N ASP A 156 -9.41 -12.37 17.70
CA ASP A 156 -10.85 -12.34 18.00
C ASP A 156 -11.22 -11.29 19.06
N ALA A 157 -10.38 -11.12 20.07
CA ALA A 157 -10.57 -10.09 21.11
C ALA A 157 -10.66 -8.66 20.55
N CYS A 158 -10.07 -8.40 19.38
CA CYS A 158 -10.09 -7.08 18.74
C CYS A 158 -11.36 -6.84 17.90
N VAL A 159 -12.04 -7.89 17.44
CA VAL A 159 -13.15 -7.79 16.49
C VAL A 159 -14.29 -6.91 17.01
N SER A 160 -14.65 -7.06 18.29
CA SER A 160 -15.71 -6.26 18.92
C SER A 160 -15.40 -4.76 18.96
N VAL A 161 -14.13 -4.40 19.19
CA VAL A 161 -13.70 -3.00 19.21
C VAL A 161 -13.63 -2.43 17.80
N LEU A 162 -13.13 -3.21 16.83
CA LEU A 162 -13.12 -2.80 15.42
C LEU A 162 -14.55 -2.53 14.91
N ARG A 163 -15.50 -3.39 15.26
CA ARG A 163 -16.90 -3.16 14.96
C ARG A 163 -17.41 -1.84 15.55
N ARG A 164 -17.03 -1.52 16.78
CA ARG A 164 -17.41 -0.24 17.41
C ARG A 164 -16.75 0.96 16.72
N LEU A 165 -15.50 0.84 16.28
CA LEU A 165 -14.80 1.88 15.50
C LEU A 165 -15.56 2.16 14.20
N LEU A 166 -15.89 1.12 13.43
CA LEU A 166 -16.70 1.23 12.20
C LEU A 166 -18.06 1.89 12.44
N LEU A 167 -18.79 1.49 13.51
CA LEU A 167 -20.06 2.09 13.90
C LEU A 167 -19.92 3.56 14.33
N ASN A 168 -18.73 3.98 14.77
CA ASN A 168 -18.42 5.38 15.12
C ASN A 168 -17.85 6.19 13.97
N GLY A 169 -17.87 5.69 12.74
CA GLY A 169 -17.42 6.40 11.56
C GLY A 169 -15.91 6.27 11.25
N VAL A 170 -15.19 5.39 11.95
CA VAL A 170 -13.76 5.14 11.72
C VAL A 170 -13.61 4.00 10.71
N SER A 171 -13.01 4.27 9.56
CA SER A 171 -12.68 3.22 8.60
C SER A 171 -11.59 2.28 9.16
N VAL A 172 -11.66 1.02 8.80
CA VAL A 172 -10.69 0.00 9.23
C VAL A 172 -10.11 -0.70 8.02
N VAL A 173 -8.80 -0.65 7.87
CA VAL A 173 -8.07 -1.38 6.83
C VAL A 173 -7.29 -2.52 7.45
N ARG A 174 -7.57 -3.73 7.01
CA ARG A 174 -6.84 -4.93 7.37
C ARG A 174 -5.61 -5.07 6.50
N ALA A 175 -4.42 -5.07 7.11
CA ALA A 175 -3.14 -5.20 6.43
C ALA A 175 -2.32 -6.35 7.01
N SER A 176 -1.35 -6.83 6.25
CA SER A 176 -0.37 -7.79 6.72
C SER A 176 0.91 -7.11 7.21
N ARG A 177 1.58 -7.72 8.19
CA ARG A 177 2.96 -7.43 8.54
C ARG A 177 3.95 -8.18 7.65
N VAL A 178 3.47 -9.15 6.90
CA VAL A 178 4.25 -9.95 5.96
C VAL A 178 4.28 -9.22 4.63
N ILE A 179 5.43 -9.18 4.00
CA ILE A 179 5.69 -8.38 2.81
C ILE A 179 5.12 -9.00 1.55
N ALA A 180 5.09 -10.33 1.49
CA ALA A 180 4.60 -11.08 0.34
C ALA A 180 3.30 -11.82 0.66
N GLY A 181 2.42 -11.99 -0.34
CA GLY A 181 1.19 -12.77 -0.26
C GLY A 181 -0.07 -11.95 0.00
N GLY A 182 0.07 -10.66 0.23
CA GLY A 182 -1.07 -9.74 0.32
C GLY A 182 -2.13 -10.07 1.37
N VAL A 183 -3.21 -9.30 1.38
CA VAL A 183 -4.41 -9.55 2.18
C VAL A 183 -5.63 -9.46 1.28
N GLY A 184 -6.18 -10.60 0.89
CA GLY A 184 -7.34 -10.68 0.01
C GLY A 184 -8.68 -10.69 0.75
N ARG A 185 -9.75 -10.61 -0.03
CA ARG A 185 -11.12 -10.85 0.44
C ARG A 185 -11.31 -12.34 0.70
N GLY A 186 -11.96 -12.67 1.79
CA GLY A 186 -12.37 -14.04 2.08
C GLY A 186 -11.71 -14.66 3.30
N GLY A 187 -12.28 -15.74 3.79
CA GLY A 187 -11.81 -16.59 4.86
C GLY A 187 -12.29 -16.18 6.23
N GLU A 188 -11.43 -15.80 7.12
CA GLU A 188 -11.63 -15.93 8.56
C GLU A 188 -12.37 -14.75 9.26
N PHE A 189 -12.89 -13.72 8.52
CA PHE A 189 -13.41 -12.49 9.17
C PHE A 189 -14.81 -12.09 8.73
N ASP A 190 -15.70 -13.05 8.59
CA ASP A 190 -17.12 -12.84 8.26
C ASP A 190 -17.83 -11.88 9.23
N ALA A 191 -17.36 -11.79 10.47
CA ALA A 191 -17.94 -10.91 11.49
C ALA A 191 -17.85 -9.40 11.14
N LEU A 192 -16.95 -8.99 10.25
CA LEU A 192 -16.80 -7.63 9.78
C LEU A 192 -17.29 -7.42 8.33
N ASP A 193 -17.71 -8.48 7.66
CA ASP A 193 -18.14 -8.43 6.25
C ASP A 193 -19.36 -7.52 6.02
N ALA A 194 -20.24 -7.40 6.99
CA ALA A 194 -21.37 -6.49 6.91
C ALA A 194 -20.97 -5.01 6.72
N PHE A 195 -19.73 -4.66 7.05
CA PHE A 195 -19.20 -3.30 6.91
C PHE A 195 -18.47 -3.05 5.58
N ARG A 196 -18.36 -4.07 4.70
CA ARG A 196 -17.70 -3.95 3.39
C ARG A 196 -18.60 -3.29 2.35
N GLN A 197 -19.91 -3.47 2.43
CA GLN A 197 -20.85 -3.14 1.37
C GLN A 197 -21.81 -2.01 1.72
N ALA A 198 -21.89 -1.61 2.97
CA ALA A 198 -22.80 -0.54 3.37
C ALA A 198 -22.05 0.45 4.27
N PRO A 199 -22.01 1.72 3.90
CA PRO A 199 -21.71 2.75 4.88
C PRO A 199 -22.75 2.58 6.00
N VAL A 200 -22.29 2.47 7.23
CA VAL A 200 -23.14 2.50 8.41
C VAL A 200 -24.01 3.75 8.32
N GLN A 201 -25.30 3.65 8.64
CA GLN A 201 -26.24 4.75 8.55
C GLN A 201 -25.62 6.03 9.11
N GLY A 202 -25.36 7.00 8.23
CA GLY A 202 -24.80 8.31 8.57
C GLY A 202 -23.26 8.44 8.54
N GLY A 203 -22.50 7.44 8.08
CA GLY A 203 -21.04 7.53 8.01
C GLY A 203 -20.46 6.80 6.80
N ASN A 204 -19.32 7.30 6.30
CA ASN A 204 -18.57 6.73 5.18
C ASN A 204 -17.51 5.70 5.64
N ALA A 205 -17.61 5.17 6.86
CA ALA A 205 -16.66 4.20 7.37
C ALA A 205 -16.80 2.86 6.66
N VAL A 206 -15.69 2.34 6.18
CA VAL A 206 -15.61 1.08 5.44
C VAL A 206 -14.63 0.13 6.11
N PHE A 207 -14.90 -1.18 6.00
CA PHE A 207 -13.92 -2.22 6.27
C PHE A 207 -13.35 -2.70 4.93
N SER A 208 -12.04 -2.64 4.80
CA SER A 208 -11.35 -3.03 3.57
C SER A 208 -10.05 -3.77 3.86
N GLU A 209 -9.47 -4.36 2.83
CA GLU A 209 -8.17 -5.01 2.87
C GLU A 209 -7.13 -4.17 2.12
N ALA A 210 -5.88 -4.25 2.61
CA ALA A 210 -4.74 -3.60 1.97
C ALA A 210 -4.36 -4.23 0.61
N GLY A 211 -4.88 -5.43 0.29
CA GLY A 211 -4.46 -6.16 -0.90
C GLY A 211 -2.95 -6.43 -0.86
N ASP A 212 -2.27 -6.10 -1.94
CA ASP A 212 -0.82 -6.26 -2.10
C ASP A 212 -0.01 -5.03 -1.69
N LEU A 213 -0.68 -4.00 -1.15
CA LEU A 213 0.03 -2.84 -0.65
C LEU A 213 0.88 -3.23 0.56
N SER A 214 2.14 -2.79 0.55
CA SER A 214 2.94 -2.81 1.76
C SER A 214 2.32 -1.92 2.84
N LEU A 215 2.70 -2.13 4.09
CA LEU A 215 2.10 -1.38 5.20
C LEU A 215 2.28 0.14 5.04
N SER A 216 3.47 0.60 4.62
CA SER A 216 3.75 2.02 4.40
C SER A 216 2.91 2.60 3.28
N LYS A 217 2.75 1.87 2.17
CA LYS A 217 1.91 2.26 1.03
C LYS A 217 0.43 2.27 1.40
N CYS A 218 -0.01 1.30 2.20
CA CYS A 218 -1.37 1.24 2.71
C CYS A 218 -1.71 2.49 3.55
N VAL A 219 -0.83 2.90 4.46
CA VAL A 219 -1.01 4.12 5.27
C VAL A 219 -1.06 5.36 4.39
N MET A 220 -0.14 5.49 3.43
CA MET A 220 -0.12 6.62 2.50
C MET A 220 -1.40 6.68 1.67
N TYR A 221 -1.83 5.54 1.16
CA TYR A 221 -3.06 5.42 0.41
C TYR A 221 -4.29 5.85 1.23
N GLU A 222 -4.41 5.36 2.47
CA GLU A 222 -5.51 5.73 3.36
C GLU A 222 -5.51 7.24 3.68
N ARG A 223 -4.34 7.84 3.89
CA ARG A 223 -4.25 9.29 4.06
C ARG A 223 -4.78 10.05 2.84
N LEU A 224 -4.39 9.64 1.63
CA LEU A 224 -4.87 10.23 0.39
C LEU A 224 -6.38 10.04 0.21
N ARG A 225 -6.90 8.84 0.50
CA ARG A 225 -8.32 8.52 0.43
C ARG A 225 -9.16 9.41 1.37
N VAL A 226 -8.71 9.54 2.61
CA VAL A 226 -9.39 10.38 3.62
C VAL A 226 -9.34 11.86 3.21
N LEU A 227 -8.20 12.33 2.70
CA LEU A 227 -8.07 13.70 2.22
C LEU A 227 -9.00 13.98 1.04
N ALA A 228 -9.03 13.10 0.05
CA ALA A 228 -9.89 13.24 -1.11
C ALA A 228 -11.37 13.34 -0.71
N HIS A 229 -11.77 12.51 0.26
CA HIS A 229 -13.13 12.56 0.79
C HIS A 229 -13.43 13.87 1.51
N SER A 230 -12.48 14.40 2.29
CA SER A 230 -12.62 15.69 3.00
C SER A 230 -12.75 16.88 2.07
N LEU A 231 -12.24 16.79 0.85
CA LEU A 231 -12.31 17.86 -0.17
C LEU A 231 -13.55 17.75 -1.07
N SER A 232 -14.29 16.64 -0.98
CA SER A 232 -15.49 16.39 -1.80
C SER A 232 -16.77 16.80 -1.08
N VAL A 233 -16.69 17.22 0.18
CA VAL A 233 -17.75 17.72 1.04
C VAL A 233 -17.63 19.22 1.16
#